data_f9ed44d00004199b7091875ad62449a8
#
_entry.id   f9ed44d00004199b7091875ad62449a8
#
_cell.length_a   1.000
_cell.length_b   1.000
_cell.length_c   1.000
_cell.angle_alpha   90.00
_cell.angle_beta   90.00
_cell.angle_gamma   90.00
#
_symmetry.space_group_name_H-M   'P 1'
#
loop_
_entity.id
_entity.type
_entity.pdbx_description
1 polymer ?
#
loop_
_entity_poly.entity_id
_entity_poly.type
_entity_poly.pdbx_seq_one_letter_code
_entity_poly.pdbx_strand_id
1 'polypeptide(L)'
;MRIFPEWWNETKRELVAVPGNERVLTAYRKRAEKELRDIREIIRELDCSGETYTLLEILNRYRSLPSEPGFLYYMKKEMEALWENGQYGTSRNYRRALNSFSAFLDGDDVPFSLLDSALACRYEAWLWQQKVARNSSSFYVRILRAVYNKAVRQGLALQTFPFREVYTGVARTPKRAVDEETILKLQRIDLSDSPALALSRDMFVFSYCARGMAFVDMAHLKKENVDSGRITYC
;
A
#
# COMPACT_ATOMS: atom_id res chain seq x y z
N MET A 1 -18.00 -8.33 5.57
CA MET A 1 -17.48 -7.70 6.81
C MET A 1 -16.78 -8.76 7.63
N ARG A 2 -15.50 -8.58 7.95
CA ARG A 2 -14.71 -9.56 8.72
C ARG A 2 -14.68 -9.13 10.18
N ILE A 3 -15.13 -10.00 11.07
CA ILE A 3 -15.13 -9.80 12.52
C ILE A 3 -14.02 -10.67 13.09
N PHE A 4 -13.24 -10.15 14.04
CA PHE A 4 -12.20 -10.94 14.68
C PHE A 4 -12.83 -11.96 15.63
N PRO A 5 -12.33 -13.21 15.70
CA PRO A 5 -12.92 -14.25 16.55
C PRO A 5 -13.11 -13.82 18.00
N GLU A 6 -12.16 -13.08 18.55
CA GLU A 6 -12.23 -12.58 19.93
C GLU A 6 -13.33 -11.52 20.19
N TRP A 7 -13.91 -10.95 19.14
CA TRP A 7 -14.98 -9.95 19.21
C TRP A 7 -16.35 -10.54 18.94
N TRP A 8 -16.43 -11.86 18.75
CA TRP A 8 -17.66 -12.54 18.45
C TRP A 8 -17.99 -13.58 19.51
N ASN A 9 -19.17 -13.45 20.13
CA ASN A 9 -19.72 -14.48 21.02
C ASN A 9 -20.63 -15.40 20.22
N GLU A 10 -20.18 -16.62 19.98
CA GLU A 10 -20.95 -17.61 19.20
C GLU A 10 -22.26 -18.00 19.87
N THR A 11 -22.28 -18.07 21.19
CA THR A 11 -23.47 -18.48 21.96
C THR A 11 -24.58 -17.45 21.91
N LYS A 12 -24.21 -16.17 22.04
CA LYS A 12 -25.16 -15.04 22.02
C LYS A 12 -25.32 -14.42 20.64
N ARG A 13 -24.46 -14.80 19.66
CA ARG A 13 -24.42 -14.23 18.30
C ARG A 13 -24.32 -12.70 18.30
N GLU A 14 -23.52 -12.15 19.18
CA GLU A 14 -23.34 -10.71 19.35
C GLU A 14 -21.87 -10.30 19.42
N LEU A 15 -21.60 -9.02 19.12
CA LEU A 15 -20.28 -8.42 19.25
C LEU A 15 -19.98 -8.11 20.71
N VAL A 16 -18.84 -8.61 21.20
CA VAL A 16 -18.37 -8.45 22.59
C VAL A 16 -17.51 -7.20 22.71
N ALA A 17 -17.81 -6.37 23.69
CA ALA A 17 -16.97 -5.25 24.07
C ALA A 17 -15.70 -5.77 24.77
N VAL A 18 -14.54 -5.46 24.20
CA VAL A 18 -13.22 -5.68 24.82
C VAL A 18 -12.63 -4.30 25.13
N PRO A 19 -11.94 -4.11 26.25
CA PRO A 19 -11.31 -2.82 26.58
C PRO A 19 -10.49 -2.27 25.42
N GLY A 20 -10.79 -1.04 24.99
CA GLY A 20 -10.12 -0.35 23.89
C GLY A 20 -10.73 -0.51 22.50
N ASN A 21 -11.75 -1.36 22.29
CA ASN A 21 -12.39 -1.56 20.98
C ASN A 21 -13.77 -0.88 20.84
N GLU A 22 -14.25 -0.10 21.81
CA GLU A 22 -15.60 0.47 21.85
C GLU A 22 -15.95 1.31 20.60
N ARG A 23 -15.01 2.14 20.15
CA ARG A 23 -15.20 2.97 18.95
C ARG A 23 -15.33 2.11 17.68
N VAL A 24 -14.53 1.07 17.61
CA VAL A 24 -14.51 0.12 16.50
C VAL A 24 -15.80 -0.68 16.48
N LEU A 25 -16.24 -1.18 17.63
CA LEU A 25 -17.53 -1.88 17.78
C LEU A 25 -18.71 -1.00 17.37
N THR A 26 -18.69 0.27 17.76
CA THR A 26 -19.73 1.23 17.36
C THR A 26 -19.75 1.41 15.83
N ALA A 27 -18.60 1.50 15.19
CA ALA A 27 -18.50 1.59 13.74
C ALA A 27 -18.99 0.29 13.05
N TYR A 28 -18.63 -0.89 13.60
CA TYR A 28 -19.14 -2.17 13.10
C TYR A 28 -20.66 -2.29 13.25
N ARG A 29 -21.21 -1.90 14.41
CA ARG A 29 -22.67 -1.91 14.62
C ARG A 29 -23.38 -1.01 13.63
N LYS A 30 -22.93 0.24 13.47
CA LYS A 30 -23.51 1.18 12.47
C LYS A 30 -23.47 0.62 11.05
N ARG A 31 -22.36 -0.03 10.68
CA ARG A 31 -22.22 -0.65 9.36
C ARG A 31 -23.17 -1.84 9.21
N ALA A 32 -23.24 -2.73 10.18
CA ALA A 32 -24.15 -3.86 10.16
C ALA A 32 -25.63 -3.40 10.09
N GLU A 33 -25.99 -2.35 10.83
CA GLU A 33 -27.31 -1.74 10.76
C GLU A 33 -27.61 -1.13 9.39
N LYS A 34 -26.61 -0.50 8.75
CA LYS A 34 -26.74 0.01 7.38
C LYS A 34 -26.94 -1.14 6.39
N GLU A 35 -26.08 -2.16 6.42
CA GLU A 35 -26.18 -3.33 5.54
C GLU A 35 -27.53 -4.04 5.70
N LEU A 36 -28.03 -4.17 6.93
CA LEU A 36 -29.36 -4.73 7.21
C LEU A 36 -30.49 -3.86 6.66
N ARG A 37 -30.39 -2.53 6.74
CA ARG A 37 -31.37 -1.63 6.13
C ARG A 37 -31.39 -1.78 4.61
N ASP A 38 -30.23 -1.77 4.00
CA ASP A 38 -30.09 -1.88 2.54
C ASP A 38 -30.66 -3.21 2.04
N ILE A 39 -30.37 -4.32 2.71
CA ILE A 39 -30.96 -5.64 2.38
C ILE A 39 -32.47 -5.65 2.58
N ARG A 40 -32.99 -5.07 3.66
CA ARG A 40 -34.44 -4.97 3.91
C ARG A 40 -35.14 -4.13 2.86
N GLU A 41 -34.51 -3.09 2.36
CA GLU A 41 -35.04 -2.25 1.29
C GLU A 41 -35.12 -3.01 -0.02
N ILE A 42 -34.09 -3.76 -0.39
CA ILE A 42 -34.10 -4.66 -1.55
C ILE A 42 -35.21 -5.71 -1.45
N ILE A 43 -35.37 -6.32 -0.27
CA ILE A 43 -36.44 -7.30 -0.06
C ILE A 43 -37.83 -6.65 -0.24
N ARG A 44 -38.06 -5.46 0.31
CA ARG A 44 -39.32 -4.72 0.15
C ARG A 44 -39.60 -4.38 -1.32
N GLU A 45 -38.59 -3.95 -2.06
CA GLU A 45 -38.74 -3.67 -3.49
C GLU A 45 -39.13 -4.94 -4.26
N LEU A 46 -38.47 -6.07 -3.95
CA LEU A 46 -38.78 -7.35 -4.56
C LEU A 46 -40.20 -7.86 -4.20
N ASP A 47 -40.59 -7.75 -2.93
CA ASP A 47 -41.94 -8.10 -2.47
C ASP A 47 -43.01 -7.24 -3.17
N CYS A 48 -42.73 -5.94 -3.37
CA CYS A 48 -43.62 -5.03 -4.06
C CYS A 48 -43.73 -5.33 -5.57
N SER A 49 -42.74 -5.93 -6.19
CA SER A 49 -42.77 -6.33 -7.61
C SER A 49 -43.67 -7.52 -7.88
N GLY A 50 -44.05 -8.29 -6.85
CA GLY A 50 -44.90 -9.47 -6.96
C GLY A 50 -44.25 -10.67 -7.66
N GLU A 51 -42.97 -10.58 -7.99
CA GLU A 51 -42.20 -11.66 -8.60
C GLU A 51 -41.53 -12.55 -7.53
N THR A 52 -41.43 -13.85 -7.83
CA THR A 52 -40.65 -14.75 -6.97
C THR A 52 -39.16 -14.50 -7.14
N TYR A 53 -38.46 -14.26 -6.07
CA TYR A 53 -37.02 -13.99 -6.07
C TYR A 53 -36.23 -15.03 -5.28
N THR A 54 -34.96 -15.17 -5.60
CA THR A 54 -34.04 -16.07 -4.94
C THR A 54 -33.06 -15.29 -4.04
N LEU A 55 -32.44 -15.98 -3.09
CA LEU A 55 -31.37 -15.41 -2.28
C LEU A 55 -30.23 -14.84 -3.14
N LEU A 56 -29.93 -15.50 -4.27
CA LEU A 56 -28.89 -15.04 -5.20
C LEU A 56 -29.24 -13.69 -5.80
N GLU A 57 -30.48 -13.42 -6.09
CA GLU A 57 -30.94 -12.14 -6.64
C GLU A 57 -30.82 -11.02 -5.61
N ILE A 58 -31.20 -11.25 -4.36
CA ILE A 58 -30.99 -10.32 -3.27
C ILE A 58 -29.50 -9.99 -3.15
N LEU A 59 -28.63 -11.00 -3.15
CA LEU A 59 -27.18 -10.82 -3.06
C LEU A 59 -26.61 -10.04 -4.26
N ASN A 60 -27.10 -10.30 -5.47
CA ASN A 60 -26.66 -9.58 -6.67
C ASN A 60 -27.08 -8.10 -6.62
N ARG A 61 -28.32 -7.79 -6.22
CA ARG A 61 -28.77 -6.42 -6.03
C ARG A 61 -28.00 -5.72 -4.92
N TYR A 62 -27.76 -6.39 -3.79
CA TYR A 62 -26.96 -5.84 -2.70
C TYR A 62 -25.52 -5.52 -3.14
N ARG A 63 -24.89 -6.41 -3.93
CA ARG A 63 -23.54 -6.17 -4.48
C ARG A 63 -23.50 -5.06 -5.52
N SER A 64 -24.60 -4.76 -6.19
CA SER A 64 -24.70 -3.67 -7.16
C SER A 64 -24.97 -2.30 -6.51
N LEU A 65 -25.33 -2.25 -5.22
CA LEU A 65 -25.48 -0.99 -4.51
C LEU A 65 -24.14 -0.23 -4.47
N PRO A 66 -24.17 1.09 -4.65
CA PRO A 66 -22.97 1.91 -4.52
C PRO A 66 -22.41 1.77 -3.09
N SER A 67 -21.33 1.03 -2.95
CA SER A 67 -20.61 0.97 -1.66
C SER A 67 -19.90 2.29 -1.42
N GLU A 68 -19.90 2.78 -0.17
CA GLU A 68 -19.05 3.91 0.18
C GLU A 68 -17.59 3.54 -0.14
N PRO A 69 -16.87 4.38 -0.88
CA PRO A 69 -15.50 4.09 -1.26
C PRO A 69 -14.65 3.90 -0.01
N GLY A 70 -14.13 2.69 0.15
CA GLY A 70 -13.23 2.36 1.24
C GLY A 70 -11.80 2.86 0.98
N PHE A 71 -10.91 2.55 1.90
CA PHE A 71 -9.52 2.96 1.85
C PHE A 71 -8.76 2.36 0.65
N LEU A 72 -8.99 1.06 0.32
CA LEU A 72 -8.33 0.42 -0.81
C LEU A 72 -8.77 1.03 -2.14
N TYR A 73 -10.08 1.29 -2.30
CA TYR A 73 -10.60 1.96 -3.50
C TYR A 73 -10.00 3.36 -3.66
N TYR A 74 -9.97 4.14 -2.57
CA TYR A 74 -9.36 5.46 -2.58
C TYR A 74 -7.87 5.41 -2.93
N MET A 75 -7.13 4.47 -2.32
CA MET A 75 -5.70 4.27 -2.60
C MET A 75 -5.45 3.88 -4.05
N LYS A 76 -6.35 3.08 -4.65
CA LYS A 76 -6.28 2.71 -6.07
C LYS A 76 -6.43 3.94 -6.97
N LYS A 77 -7.40 4.80 -6.69
CA LYS A 77 -7.58 6.07 -7.42
C LYS A 77 -6.35 6.98 -7.32
N GLU A 78 -5.79 7.10 -6.13
CA GLU A 78 -4.55 7.88 -5.92
C GLU A 78 -3.37 7.31 -6.73
N MET A 79 -3.26 5.99 -6.78
CA MET A 79 -2.24 5.31 -7.59
C MET A 79 -2.42 5.57 -9.09
N GLU A 80 -3.66 5.54 -9.58
CA GLU A 80 -4.01 5.82 -10.98
C GLU A 80 -3.68 7.29 -11.33
N ALA A 81 -4.07 8.24 -10.50
CA ALA A 81 -3.74 9.66 -10.67
C ALA A 81 -2.22 9.93 -10.70
N LEU A 82 -1.45 9.24 -9.87
CA LEU A 82 0.02 9.33 -9.91
C LEU A 82 0.58 8.82 -11.24
N TRP A 83 0.00 7.75 -11.79
CA TRP A 83 0.40 7.21 -13.08
C TRP A 83 0.10 8.18 -14.22
N GLU A 84 -1.10 8.76 -14.27
CA GLU A 84 -1.53 9.75 -15.26
C GLU A 84 -0.65 11.00 -15.23
N ASN A 85 -0.19 11.40 -14.04
CA ASN A 85 0.73 12.52 -13.85
C ASN A 85 2.22 12.18 -14.14
N GLY A 86 2.52 11.02 -14.73
CA GLY A 86 3.88 10.61 -15.08
C GLY A 86 4.74 10.17 -13.91
N GLN A 87 4.21 10.10 -12.69
CA GLN A 87 4.93 9.67 -11.48
C GLN A 87 4.97 8.14 -11.35
N TYR A 88 5.44 7.48 -12.39
CA TYR A 88 5.42 6.01 -12.52
C TYR A 88 6.11 5.28 -11.37
N GLY A 89 7.24 5.80 -10.87
CA GLY A 89 7.98 5.21 -9.75
C GLY A 89 7.14 5.22 -8.47
N THR A 90 6.51 6.35 -8.15
CA THR A 90 5.64 6.52 -6.98
C THR A 90 4.39 5.65 -7.11
N SER A 91 3.74 5.63 -8.27
CA SER A 91 2.58 4.78 -8.55
C SER A 91 2.89 3.28 -8.35
N ARG A 92 4.06 2.79 -8.82
CA ARG A 92 4.52 1.41 -8.58
C ARG A 92 4.69 1.12 -7.09
N ASN A 93 5.19 2.07 -6.33
CA ASN A 93 5.36 1.94 -4.89
C ASN A 93 4.00 1.86 -4.17
N TYR A 94 3.04 2.69 -4.57
CA TYR A 94 1.66 2.63 -4.09
C TYR A 94 1.02 1.28 -4.42
N ARG A 95 1.21 0.76 -5.62
CA ARG A 95 0.72 -0.57 -6.03
C ARG A 95 1.24 -1.68 -5.14
N ARG A 96 2.54 -1.65 -4.78
CA ARG A 96 3.14 -2.65 -3.89
C ARG A 96 2.51 -2.61 -2.50
N ALA A 97 2.32 -1.43 -1.93
CA ALA A 97 1.69 -1.26 -0.63
C ALA A 97 0.19 -1.63 -0.67
N LEU A 98 -0.53 -1.25 -1.74
CA LEU A 98 -1.92 -1.62 -1.98
C LEU A 98 -2.09 -3.14 -2.03
N ASN A 99 -1.29 -3.84 -2.83
CA ASN A 99 -1.37 -5.29 -2.97
C ASN A 99 -1.07 -6.00 -1.63
N SER A 100 -0.08 -5.51 -0.88
CA SER A 100 0.25 -6.07 0.43
C SER A 100 -0.88 -5.88 1.44
N PHE A 101 -1.48 -4.69 1.49
CA PHE A 101 -2.57 -4.40 2.42
C PHE A 101 -3.88 -5.10 2.01
N SER A 102 -4.16 -5.19 0.71
CA SER A 102 -5.28 -5.96 0.17
C SER A 102 -5.15 -7.46 0.49
N ALA A 103 -3.94 -8.04 0.38
CA ALA A 103 -3.70 -9.42 0.75
C ALA A 103 -3.91 -9.68 2.26
N PHE A 104 -3.57 -8.73 3.12
CA PHE A 104 -3.86 -8.79 4.55
C PHE A 104 -5.37 -8.74 4.83
N LEU A 105 -6.13 -8.01 4.03
CA LEU A 105 -7.59 -7.89 4.15
C LEU A 105 -8.34 -8.96 3.34
N ASP A 106 -7.66 -9.95 2.74
CA ASP A 106 -8.21 -10.96 1.83
C ASP A 106 -9.03 -10.37 0.67
N GLY A 107 -8.65 -9.19 0.21
CA GLY A 107 -9.30 -8.49 -0.90
C GLY A 107 -10.49 -7.61 -0.51
N ASP A 108 -10.95 -7.68 0.73
CA ASP A 108 -12.04 -6.83 1.21
C ASP A 108 -11.59 -5.38 1.39
N ASP A 109 -12.40 -4.42 0.97
CA ASP A 109 -12.13 -3.01 1.25
C ASP A 109 -12.51 -2.65 2.70
N VAL A 110 -11.77 -1.72 3.27
CA VAL A 110 -11.98 -1.25 4.65
C VAL A 110 -12.42 0.21 4.66
N PRO A 111 -13.55 0.55 5.31
CA PRO A 111 -13.95 1.94 5.51
C PRO A 111 -12.91 2.70 6.32
N PHE A 112 -12.76 4.00 6.05
CA PHE A 112 -11.85 4.86 6.82
C PHE A 112 -12.14 4.86 8.32
N SER A 113 -13.39 4.70 8.72
CA SER A 113 -13.82 4.64 10.13
C SER A 113 -13.31 3.40 10.89
N LEU A 114 -12.94 2.35 10.16
CA LEU A 114 -12.40 1.10 10.71
C LEU A 114 -10.87 1.01 10.59
N LEU A 115 -10.24 1.97 9.93
CA LEU A 115 -8.80 2.06 9.84
C LEU A 115 -8.25 2.73 11.11
N ASP A 116 -8.04 1.94 12.15
CA ASP A 116 -7.56 2.36 13.46
C ASP A 116 -6.17 1.82 13.80
N SER A 117 -5.62 2.19 14.96
CA SER A 117 -4.31 1.74 15.43
C SER A 117 -4.26 0.21 15.61
N ALA A 118 -5.37 -0.41 16.04
CA ALA A 118 -5.41 -1.85 16.23
C ALA A 118 -5.28 -2.59 14.90
N LEU A 119 -5.97 -2.13 13.85
CA LEU A 119 -5.83 -2.69 12.50
C LEU A 119 -4.41 -2.48 11.95
N ALA A 120 -3.83 -1.30 12.15
CA ALA A 120 -2.47 -1.00 11.71
C ALA A 120 -1.42 -1.90 12.41
N CYS A 121 -1.54 -2.10 13.72
CA CYS A 121 -0.66 -3.01 14.48
C CYS A 121 -0.80 -4.47 14.02
N ARG A 122 -2.02 -4.93 13.70
CA ARG A 122 -2.23 -6.27 13.14
C ARG A 122 -1.62 -6.44 11.76
N TYR A 123 -1.71 -5.42 10.92
CA TYR A 123 -1.05 -5.45 9.62
C TYR A 123 0.46 -5.55 9.77
N GLU A 124 1.08 -4.81 10.70
CA GLU A 124 2.50 -4.92 11.00
C GLU A 124 2.88 -6.32 11.49
N ALA A 125 2.08 -6.89 12.41
CA ALA A 125 2.29 -8.25 12.92
C ALA A 125 2.15 -9.30 11.79
N TRP A 126 1.17 -9.14 10.89
CA TRP A 126 1.00 -10.00 9.73
C TRP A 126 2.20 -9.91 8.77
N LEU A 127 2.72 -8.71 8.48
CA LEU A 127 3.93 -8.53 7.69
C LEU A 127 5.14 -9.26 8.30
N TRP A 128 5.25 -9.25 9.61
CA TRP A 128 6.27 -9.98 10.36
C TRP A 128 6.14 -11.51 10.17
N GLN A 129 4.93 -12.02 10.28
CA GLN A 129 4.63 -13.45 10.02
C GLN A 129 4.97 -13.85 8.58
N GLN A 130 4.75 -12.96 7.62
CA GLN A 130 5.14 -13.13 6.21
C GLN A 130 6.65 -12.95 5.98
N LYS A 131 7.47 -12.79 7.03
CA LYS A 131 8.93 -12.58 6.97
C LYS A 131 9.34 -11.37 6.12
N VAL A 132 8.48 -10.35 6.03
CA VAL A 132 8.79 -9.10 5.34
C VAL A 132 9.86 -8.33 6.13
N ALA A 133 10.93 -7.90 5.44
CA ALA A 133 12.01 -7.16 6.07
C ALA A 133 11.50 -5.85 6.70
N ARG A 134 12.06 -5.47 7.87
CA ARG A 134 11.60 -4.33 8.67
C ARG A 134 11.51 -3.02 7.89
N ASN A 135 12.48 -2.75 7.00
CA ASN A 135 12.44 -1.55 6.17
C ASN A 135 11.35 -1.60 5.09
N SER A 136 11.03 -2.80 4.57
CA SER A 136 9.93 -2.98 3.62
C SER A 136 8.57 -2.83 4.30
N SER A 137 8.41 -3.37 5.52
CA SER A 137 7.21 -3.17 6.34
C SER A 137 6.99 -1.68 6.63
N SER A 138 8.01 -1.00 7.15
CA SER A 138 7.98 0.45 7.38
C SER A 138 7.65 1.24 6.11
N PHE A 139 8.18 0.83 4.96
CA PHE A 139 7.90 1.47 3.68
C PHE A 139 6.41 1.36 3.31
N TYR A 140 5.79 0.18 3.45
CA TYR A 140 4.37 0.01 3.18
C TYR A 140 3.51 0.85 4.14
N VAL A 141 3.79 0.81 5.43
CA VAL A 141 3.06 1.58 6.43
C VAL A 141 3.17 3.09 6.17
N ARG A 142 4.34 3.60 5.78
CA ARG A 142 4.50 5.01 5.42
C ARG A 142 3.64 5.43 4.23
N ILE A 143 3.50 4.56 3.22
CA ILE A 143 2.62 4.83 2.08
C ILE A 143 1.15 4.85 2.54
N LEU A 144 0.70 3.84 3.30
CA LEU A 144 -0.67 3.82 3.82
C LEU A 144 -0.98 5.07 4.65
N ARG A 145 -0.04 5.50 5.51
CA ARG A 145 -0.16 6.73 6.29
C ARG A 145 -0.26 7.97 5.40
N ALA A 146 0.52 8.04 4.32
CA ALA A 146 0.48 9.17 3.40
C ALA A 146 -0.88 9.26 2.68
N VAL A 147 -1.41 8.12 2.23
CA VAL A 147 -2.75 8.01 1.59
C VAL A 147 -3.84 8.41 2.58
N TYR A 148 -3.80 7.87 3.81
CA TYR A 148 -4.76 8.22 4.86
C TYR A 148 -4.77 9.72 5.16
N ASN A 149 -3.60 10.32 5.37
CA ASN A 149 -3.48 11.74 5.62
C ASN A 149 -3.95 12.60 4.43
N LYS A 150 -3.84 12.09 3.20
CA LYS A 150 -4.39 12.76 2.02
C LYS A 150 -5.92 12.73 2.05
N ALA A 151 -6.52 11.60 2.38
CA ALA A 151 -7.98 11.47 2.55
C ALA A 151 -8.51 12.38 3.66
N VAL A 152 -7.78 12.49 4.79
CA VAL A 152 -8.13 13.42 5.87
C VAL A 152 -8.13 14.87 5.39
N ARG A 153 -7.11 15.31 4.63
CA ARG A 153 -7.06 16.66 4.05
C ARG A 153 -8.19 16.94 3.07
N GLN A 154 -8.71 15.92 2.41
CA GLN A 154 -9.85 16.01 1.49
C GLN A 154 -11.21 15.90 2.19
N GLY A 155 -11.22 15.76 3.52
CA GLY A 155 -12.46 15.64 4.31
C GLY A 155 -13.14 14.27 4.20
N LEU A 156 -12.49 13.26 3.59
CA LEU A 156 -13.03 11.90 3.43
C LEU A 156 -12.88 11.05 4.70
N ALA A 157 -12.00 11.44 5.61
CA ALA A 157 -11.76 10.75 6.86
C ALA A 157 -11.47 11.72 8.00
N LEU A 158 -11.81 11.33 9.22
CA LEU A 158 -11.41 12.04 10.44
C LEU A 158 -9.99 11.63 10.83
N GLN A 159 -9.20 12.58 11.36
CA GLN A 159 -7.85 12.27 11.81
C GLN A 159 -7.88 11.49 13.14
N THR A 160 -7.52 10.22 13.09
CA THR A 160 -7.41 9.30 14.25
C THR A 160 -5.99 8.82 14.51
N PHE A 161 -5.02 9.22 13.67
CA PHE A 161 -3.62 8.79 13.74
C PHE A 161 -3.42 7.27 13.79
N PRO A 162 -4.05 6.48 12.89
CA PRO A 162 -4.04 5.03 12.97
C PRO A 162 -2.64 4.40 12.88
N PHE A 163 -1.67 5.09 12.29
CA PHE A 163 -0.30 4.59 12.11
C PHE A 163 0.70 5.16 13.14
N ARG A 164 0.22 5.67 14.29
CA ARG A 164 1.12 6.27 15.30
C ARG A 164 1.95 5.22 16.03
N GLU A 165 1.40 4.04 16.28
CA GLU A 165 1.98 2.98 17.11
C GLU A 165 2.83 1.99 16.32
N VAL A 166 2.75 2.00 14.98
CA VAL A 166 3.51 1.10 14.11
C VAL A 166 4.84 1.71 13.67
N TYR A 167 5.80 0.86 13.38
CA TYR A 167 7.14 1.31 13.01
C TYR A 167 7.17 1.95 11.62
N THR A 168 7.57 3.22 11.56
CA THR A 168 7.72 4.00 10.31
C THR A 168 9.13 4.54 10.09
N GLY A 169 10.10 4.08 10.89
CA GLY A 169 11.50 4.46 10.78
C GLY A 169 12.26 3.72 9.67
N VAL A 170 13.56 4.00 9.58
CA VAL A 170 14.48 3.28 8.70
C VAL A 170 15.54 2.60 9.58
N ALA A 171 15.53 1.28 9.59
CA ALA A 171 16.54 0.50 10.28
C ALA A 171 17.87 0.58 9.51
N ARG A 172 18.97 0.70 10.24
CA ARG A 172 20.30 0.66 9.64
C ARG A 172 20.53 -0.71 8.98
N THR A 173 21.03 -0.67 7.77
CA THR A 173 21.46 -1.87 7.05
C THR A 173 22.97 -1.83 6.89
N PRO A 174 23.65 -2.99 6.91
CA PRO A 174 25.07 -3.05 6.60
C PRO A 174 25.32 -2.45 5.21
N LYS A 175 26.22 -1.49 5.13
CA LYS A 175 26.63 -0.93 3.84
C LYS A 175 27.65 -1.90 3.23
N ARG A 176 27.44 -2.26 1.98
CA ARG A 176 28.36 -3.08 1.19
C ARG A 176 29.33 -2.15 0.45
N ALA A 177 30.06 -1.36 1.21
CA ALA A 177 31.12 -0.54 0.64
C ALA A 177 32.29 -1.45 0.25
N VAL A 178 32.88 -1.16 -0.90
CA VAL A 178 34.12 -1.79 -1.38
C VAL A 178 35.24 -0.77 -1.32
N ASP A 179 36.48 -1.23 -1.20
CA ASP A 179 37.67 -0.39 -1.22
C ASP A 179 38.04 0.06 -2.64
N GLU A 180 38.91 1.04 -2.71
CA GLU A 180 39.37 1.60 -3.98
C GLU A 180 40.14 0.56 -4.81
N GLU A 181 40.88 -0.34 -4.17
CA GLU A 181 41.64 -1.40 -4.85
C GLU A 181 40.67 -2.32 -5.62
N THR A 182 39.51 -2.64 -5.04
CA THR A 182 38.44 -3.41 -5.71
C THR A 182 37.91 -2.66 -6.92
N ILE A 183 37.74 -1.34 -6.86
CA ILE A 183 37.31 -0.53 -8.01
C ILE A 183 38.35 -0.57 -9.13
N LEU A 184 39.62 -0.42 -8.79
CA LEU A 184 40.72 -0.49 -9.76
C LEU A 184 40.85 -1.87 -10.40
N LYS A 185 40.61 -2.94 -9.64
CA LYS A 185 40.54 -4.31 -10.17
C LYS A 185 39.39 -4.47 -11.15
N LEU A 186 38.19 -3.96 -10.81
CA LEU A 186 37.04 -3.99 -11.69
C LEU A 186 37.30 -3.27 -13.03
N GLN A 187 37.96 -2.12 -13.01
CA GLN A 187 38.32 -1.39 -14.24
C GLN A 187 39.22 -2.20 -15.19
N ARG A 188 40.09 -3.07 -14.64
CA ARG A 188 41.09 -3.81 -15.39
C ARG A 188 40.63 -5.20 -15.85
N ILE A 189 39.47 -5.67 -15.40
CA ILE A 189 38.95 -6.99 -15.80
C ILE A 189 38.64 -6.99 -17.29
N ASP A 190 39.23 -7.95 -17.99
CA ASP A 190 38.83 -8.22 -19.38
C ASP A 190 37.48 -8.95 -19.40
N LEU A 191 36.52 -8.35 -20.08
CA LEU A 191 35.14 -8.85 -20.23
C LEU A 191 34.76 -8.88 -21.71
N SER A 192 35.74 -9.06 -22.59
CA SER A 192 35.54 -9.10 -24.04
C SER A 192 34.51 -10.15 -24.48
N ASP A 193 34.47 -11.29 -23.76
CA ASP A 193 33.55 -12.39 -24.03
C ASP A 193 32.13 -12.18 -23.47
N SER A 194 31.89 -11.08 -22.72
CA SER A 194 30.60 -10.83 -22.10
C SER A 194 30.22 -9.33 -22.15
N PRO A 195 29.63 -8.88 -23.28
CA PRO A 195 29.29 -7.46 -23.48
C PRO A 195 28.34 -6.90 -22.40
N ALA A 196 27.43 -7.72 -21.87
CA ALA A 196 26.50 -7.31 -20.82
C ALA A 196 27.22 -7.04 -19.47
N LEU A 197 28.21 -7.86 -19.11
CA LEU A 197 29.04 -7.63 -17.93
C LEU A 197 29.96 -6.44 -18.12
N ALA A 198 30.55 -6.29 -19.34
CA ALA A 198 31.39 -5.13 -19.67
C ALA A 198 30.56 -3.82 -19.48
N LEU A 199 29.36 -3.74 -20.04
CA LEU A 199 28.49 -2.59 -19.86
C LEU A 199 28.16 -2.34 -18.38
N SER A 200 27.84 -3.41 -17.62
CA SER A 200 27.51 -3.28 -16.20
C SER A 200 28.70 -2.75 -15.40
N ARG A 201 29.92 -3.23 -15.68
CA ARG A 201 31.18 -2.72 -15.11
C ARG A 201 31.36 -1.24 -15.44
N ASP A 202 31.22 -0.86 -16.70
CA ASP A 202 31.44 0.50 -17.16
C ASP A 202 30.44 1.48 -16.56
N MET A 203 29.17 1.10 -16.44
CA MET A 203 28.14 1.88 -15.76
C MET A 203 28.46 2.03 -14.25
N PHE A 204 28.93 0.96 -13.60
CA PHE A 204 29.31 1.02 -12.18
C PHE A 204 30.52 1.96 -11.96
N VAL A 205 31.56 1.81 -12.78
CA VAL A 205 32.76 2.67 -12.72
C VAL A 205 32.40 4.11 -13.02
N PHE A 206 31.58 4.35 -14.05
CA PHE A 206 31.11 5.70 -14.36
C PHE A 206 30.33 6.31 -13.18
N SER A 207 29.41 5.56 -12.56
CA SER A 207 28.68 6.01 -11.37
C SER A 207 29.65 6.40 -10.25
N TYR A 208 30.68 5.58 -10.01
CA TYR A 208 31.69 5.86 -9.00
C TYR A 208 32.45 7.14 -9.30
N CYS A 209 32.96 7.32 -10.53
CA CYS A 209 33.68 8.53 -10.97
C CYS A 209 32.77 9.78 -10.94
N ALA A 210 31.48 9.61 -11.21
CA ALA A 210 30.46 10.66 -11.15
C ALA A 210 29.87 10.85 -9.72
N ARG A 211 30.62 10.48 -8.66
CA ARG A 211 30.25 10.64 -7.24
C ARG A 211 28.95 9.95 -6.83
N GLY A 212 28.64 8.80 -7.42
CA GLY A 212 27.48 8.01 -7.10
C GLY A 212 26.22 8.40 -7.89
N MET A 213 26.39 8.87 -9.12
CA MET A 213 25.26 9.16 -10.01
C MET A 213 24.35 7.92 -10.14
N ALA A 214 23.05 8.11 -9.96
CA ALA A 214 22.09 7.02 -10.07
C ALA A 214 21.95 6.53 -11.52
N PHE A 215 21.63 5.23 -11.71
CA PHE A 215 21.46 4.67 -13.05
C PHE A 215 20.37 5.36 -13.86
N VAL A 216 19.31 5.83 -13.21
CA VAL A 216 18.23 6.58 -13.87
C VAL A 216 18.77 7.90 -14.46
N ASP A 217 19.62 8.59 -13.72
CA ASP A 217 20.21 9.86 -14.16
C ASP A 217 21.20 9.61 -15.30
N MET A 218 22.01 8.54 -15.22
CA MET A 218 22.88 8.11 -16.33
C MET A 218 22.11 7.80 -17.61
N ALA A 219 20.96 7.13 -17.48
CA ALA A 219 20.13 6.78 -18.64
C ALA A 219 19.49 8.00 -19.32
N HIS A 220 19.40 9.13 -18.61
CA HIS A 220 18.86 10.39 -19.15
C HIS A 220 19.96 11.38 -19.56
N LEU A 221 21.26 11.04 -19.36
CA LEU A 221 22.37 11.90 -19.81
C LEU A 221 22.39 12.00 -21.33
N LYS A 222 22.49 13.22 -21.80
CA LYS A 222 22.64 13.56 -23.21
C LYS A 222 24.02 14.13 -23.47
N LYS A 223 24.45 14.15 -24.71
CA LYS A 223 25.75 14.74 -25.12
C LYS A 223 25.87 16.22 -24.71
N GLU A 224 24.75 16.96 -24.77
CA GLU A 224 24.65 18.35 -24.35
C GLU A 224 24.89 18.58 -22.85
N ASN A 225 24.77 17.54 -22.03
CA ASN A 225 25.05 17.60 -20.59
C ASN A 225 26.56 17.53 -20.28
N VAL A 226 27.40 17.28 -21.30
CA VAL A 226 28.86 17.20 -21.13
C VAL A 226 29.49 18.40 -21.83
N ASP A 227 30.02 19.31 -21.02
CA ASP A 227 30.75 20.48 -21.51
C ASP A 227 32.11 20.61 -20.80
N SER A 228 33.16 20.78 -21.61
CA SER A 228 34.53 21.05 -21.12
C SER A 228 34.99 20.10 -19.99
N GLY A 229 34.64 18.79 -20.11
CA GLY A 229 34.99 17.77 -19.13
C GLY A 229 34.14 17.79 -17.85
N ARG A 230 33.07 18.56 -17.83
CA ARG A 230 32.07 18.59 -16.74
C ARG A 230 30.76 18.02 -17.17
N ILE A 231 30.10 17.30 -16.26
CA ILE A 231 28.75 16.77 -16.48
C ILE A 231 27.78 17.61 -15.63
N THR A 232 26.80 18.22 -16.33
CA THR A 232 25.72 18.98 -15.68
C THR A 232 24.38 18.27 -15.95
N TYR A 233 23.66 17.93 -14.90
CA TYR A 233 22.37 17.29 -14.99
C TYR A 233 21.44 17.77 -13.87
N CYS A 234 20.13 17.71 -14.07
CA CYS A 234 19.08 18.12 -13.13
C CYS A 234 18.23 16.91 -12.70
#